data_32f0c5ed9ebe3a3266b9a97f33b24bce
#
_entry.id   32f0c5ed9ebe3a3266b9a97f33b24bce
#
_cell.length_a   1.000
_cell.length_b   1.000
_cell.length_c   1.000
_cell.angle_alpha   90.00
_cell.angle_beta   90.00
_cell.angle_gamma   90.00
#
_symmetry.space_group_name_H-M   'P 1'
#
loop_
_entity.id
_entity.type
_entity.pdbx_description
1 polymer ?
#
loop_
_entity_poly.entity_id
_entity_poly.type
_entity_poly.pdbx_seq_one_letter_code
_entity_poly.pdbx_strand_id
1 'polypeptide(L)'
;DLGLEAEPFPFNEYYVRVASVEPGGEILTLDRSVEGNHTYLANGLVSHNTRRGAGMATLSIEHPDLLDFLTAKDLDREKAEGDISTFNISVLATDRFLEAVEKDELWPVTPIEVPGKYYPYPVEGPYTGKLPSLPEREDGAKAIPLYGGKVPARWLWHEIAWHAWATGEPGLIFVDRVNALSALKGLGERYQIRSTNPCFVGS
;
A
#
# COMPACT_ATOMS: atom_id res chain seq x y z
N ASP A 1 16.84 41.76 9.35
CA ASP A 1 16.04 42.15 8.17
C ASP A 1 16.24 41.10 7.10
N LEU A 2 15.24 40.22 6.92
CA LEU A 2 15.39 39.00 6.09
C LEU A 2 15.16 39.25 4.61
N GLY A 3 15.05 40.52 4.18
CA GLY A 3 14.86 40.87 2.77
C GLY A 3 13.64 40.25 2.10
N LEU A 4 12.57 40.02 2.86
CA LEU A 4 11.35 39.39 2.37
C LEU A 4 10.41 40.47 1.85
N GLU A 5 10.04 40.41 0.60
CA GLU A 5 8.99 41.23 0.01
C GLU A 5 7.66 40.48 0.04
N ALA A 6 6.63 41.11 0.60
CA ALA A 6 5.30 40.54 0.64
C ALA A 6 4.49 41.05 -0.56
N GLU A 7 4.02 40.14 -1.41
CA GLU A 7 3.07 40.47 -2.48
C GLU A 7 1.65 40.02 -2.07
N PRO A 8 0.64 40.88 -2.28
CA PRO A 8 -0.75 40.52 -1.99
C PRO A 8 -1.27 39.48 -3.00
N PHE A 9 -1.82 38.40 -2.50
CA PHE A 9 -2.50 37.36 -3.31
C PHE A 9 -4.03 37.59 -3.27
N PRO A 10 -4.80 37.16 -4.29
CA PRO A 10 -6.24 37.47 -4.41
C PRO A 10 -7.15 36.88 -3.33
N PHE A 11 -6.60 36.16 -2.34
CA PHE A 11 -7.35 35.55 -1.22
C PHE A 11 -7.06 36.22 0.14
N ASN A 12 -6.60 37.43 0.21
CA ASN A 12 -6.20 38.13 1.45
C ASN A 12 -5.07 37.44 2.25
N GLU A 13 -4.28 36.59 1.60
CA GLU A 13 -3.08 36.02 2.17
C GLU A 13 -1.83 36.68 1.62
N TYR A 14 -0.83 36.87 2.48
CA TYR A 14 0.45 37.45 2.08
C TYR A 14 1.48 36.33 1.90
N TYR A 15 2.03 36.25 0.71
CA TYR A 15 3.17 35.39 0.42
C TYR A 15 4.46 36.17 0.50
N VAL A 16 5.45 35.63 1.16
CA VAL A 16 6.79 36.19 1.26
C VAL A 16 7.73 35.43 0.33
N ARG A 17 8.45 36.14 -0.49
CA ARG A 17 9.45 35.54 -1.36
C ARG A 17 10.66 35.09 -0.55
N VAL A 18 11.06 33.81 -0.71
CA VAL A 18 12.29 33.30 -0.10
C VAL A 18 13.49 33.88 -0.87
N ALA A 19 14.32 34.66 -0.21
CA ALA A 19 15.48 35.31 -0.81
C ALA A 19 16.68 34.33 -0.97
N SER A 20 16.86 33.42 -0.03
CA SER A 20 17.90 32.39 -0.10
C SER A 20 17.49 31.16 0.72
N VAL A 21 18.00 30.01 0.32
CA VAL A 21 17.90 28.75 1.09
C VAL A 21 19.33 28.24 1.25
N GLU A 22 19.78 28.13 2.49
CA GLU A 22 21.10 27.59 2.81
C GLU A 22 20.96 26.30 3.64
N PRO A 23 21.86 25.33 3.49
CA PRO A 23 21.83 24.12 4.31
C PRO A 23 22.07 24.47 5.78
N GLY A 24 21.10 24.22 6.65
CA GLY A 24 21.16 24.54 8.09
C GLY A 24 21.81 23.49 8.98
N GLY A 25 22.31 22.40 8.44
CA GLY A 25 22.79 21.27 9.22
C GLY A 25 21.65 20.43 9.84
N GLU A 26 22.01 19.43 10.65
CA GLU A 26 21.06 18.62 11.41
C GLU A 26 20.66 19.35 12.70
N ILE A 27 19.34 19.57 12.86
CA ILE A 27 18.75 20.20 14.04
C ILE A 27 17.74 19.25 14.64
N LEU A 28 17.74 19.09 15.97
CA LEU A 28 16.69 18.37 16.67
C LEU A 28 15.35 19.10 16.47
N THR A 29 14.41 18.45 15.81
CA THR A 29 13.07 18.97 15.57
C THR A 29 12.07 18.35 16.55
N LEU A 30 11.18 19.15 17.09
CA LEU A 30 10.06 18.70 17.91
C LEU A 30 8.78 18.75 17.08
N ASP A 31 8.09 17.63 17.00
CA ASP A 31 6.74 17.60 16.43
C ASP A 31 5.73 18.14 17.44
N ARG A 32 4.83 19.02 16.99
CA ARG A 32 3.74 19.59 17.80
C ARG A 32 2.41 19.16 17.25
N SER A 33 1.56 18.65 18.12
CA SER A 33 0.16 18.40 17.80
C SER A 33 -0.65 19.66 18.08
N VAL A 34 -1.38 20.14 17.07
CA VAL A 34 -2.28 21.30 17.16
C VAL A 34 -3.68 20.84 16.77
N GLU A 35 -4.65 21.05 17.65
CA GLU A 35 -6.04 20.68 17.40
C GLU A 35 -6.70 21.62 16.35
N GLY A 36 -7.70 21.11 15.65
CA GLY A 36 -8.47 21.87 14.65
C GLY A 36 -7.81 21.87 13.27
N ASN A 37 -7.48 23.06 12.77
CA ASN A 37 -6.92 23.25 11.43
C ASN A 37 -5.42 22.92 11.29
N HIS A 38 -4.78 22.46 12.37
CA HIS A 38 -3.37 22.09 12.41
C HIS A 38 -2.39 23.22 12.02
N THR A 39 -2.79 24.47 12.14
CA THR A 39 -1.94 25.64 11.89
C THR A 39 -1.49 26.31 13.18
N TYR A 40 -0.29 26.87 13.18
CA TYR A 40 0.24 27.63 14.30
C TYR A 40 1.15 28.75 13.79
N LEU A 41 1.37 29.75 14.64
CA LEU A 41 2.29 30.84 14.35
C LEU A 41 3.69 30.52 14.93
N ALA A 42 4.68 30.53 14.04
CA ALA A 42 6.08 30.42 14.45
C ALA A 42 6.86 31.60 13.87
N ASN A 43 7.47 32.40 14.73
CA ASN A 43 8.26 33.59 14.34
C ASN A 43 7.51 34.55 13.38
N GLY A 44 6.20 34.69 13.59
CA GLY A 44 5.36 35.57 12.74
C GLY A 44 4.89 34.93 11.43
N LEU A 45 5.28 33.69 11.14
CA LEU A 45 4.81 32.94 9.96
C LEU A 45 3.75 31.93 10.37
N VAL A 46 2.69 31.84 9.56
CA VAL A 46 1.70 30.77 9.70
C VAL A 46 2.32 29.48 9.16
N SER A 47 2.48 28.51 10.04
CA SER A 47 2.99 27.18 9.68
C SER A 47 1.90 26.15 9.89
N HIS A 48 1.80 25.21 8.97
CA HIS A 48 0.91 24.07 9.10
C HIS A 48 1.66 22.92 9.75
N ASN A 49 1.04 22.32 10.78
CA ASN A 49 1.59 21.12 11.40
C ASN A 49 1.58 19.99 10.38
N THR A 50 2.73 19.43 10.08
CA THR A 50 2.81 18.24 9.24
C THR A 50 2.13 17.08 9.99
N ARG A 51 1.18 16.43 9.32
CA ARG A 51 0.64 15.17 9.82
C ARG A 51 1.79 14.20 10.08
N ARG A 52 1.62 13.28 11.05
CA ARG A 52 2.56 12.17 11.25
C ARG A 52 2.93 11.60 9.88
N GLY A 53 4.21 11.42 9.63
CA GLY A 53 4.69 10.84 8.38
C GLY A 53 3.94 9.52 8.15
N ALA A 54 3.16 9.44 7.08
CA ALA A 54 2.50 8.22 6.70
C ALA A 54 3.51 7.35 5.97
N GLY A 55 3.67 6.09 6.37
CA GLY A 55 4.41 5.08 5.63
C GLY A 55 3.47 4.30 4.71
N MET A 56 3.98 3.81 3.58
CA MET A 56 3.29 2.85 2.73
C MET A 56 4.24 1.72 2.38
N ALA A 57 3.77 0.50 2.51
CA ALA A 57 4.42 -0.69 1.98
C ALA A 57 3.65 -1.17 0.74
N THR A 58 4.38 -1.54 -0.30
CA THR A 58 3.78 -2.14 -1.50
C THR A 58 4.41 -3.48 -1.77
N LEU A 59 3.59 -4.45 -2.18
CA LEU A 59 4.06 -5.78 -2.56
C LEU A 59 3.48 -6.20 -3.91
N SER A 60 4.29 -6.88 -4.72
CA SER A 60 3.82 -7.41 -6.01
C SER A 60 2.84 -8.56 -5.82
N ILE A 61 1.83 -8.62 -6.69
CA ILE A 61 0.90 -9.76 -6.79
C ILE A 61 1.62 -11.09 -7.11
N GLU A 62 2.88 -11.03 -7.54
CA GLU A 62 3.71 -12.18 -7.88
C GLU A 62 4.59 -12.65 -6.69
N HIS A 63 4.52 -11.95 -5.55
CA HIS A 63 5.38 -12.26 -4.42
C HIS A 63 4.83 -13.45 -3.60
N PRO A 64 5.67 -14.44 -3.21
CA PRO A 64 5.20 -15.58 -2.43
C PRO A 64 4.67 -15.20 -1.03
N ASP A 65 5.17 -14.12 -0.42
CA ASP A 65 4.72 -13.63 0.89
C ASP A 65 3.40 -12.82 0.82
N LEU A 66 2.71 -12.83 -0.33
CA LEU A 66 1.52 -12.02 -0.51
C LEU A 66 0.45 -12.28 0.56
N LEU A 67 0.20 -13.53 0.91
CA LEU A 67 -0.81 -13.86 1.92
C LEU A 67 -0.40 -13.40 3.33
N ASP A 68 0.88 -13.47 3.67
CA ASP A 68 1.38 -12.88 4.93
C ASP A 68 1.21 -11.35 4.94
N PHE A 69 1.50 -10.71 3.83
CA PHE A 69 1.29 -9.27 3.65
C PHE A 69 -0.18 -8.87 3.79
N LEU A 70 -1.13 -9.66 3.24
CA LEU A 70 -2.57 -9.41 3.38
C LEU A 70 -3.02 -9.50 4.84
N THR A 71 -2.51 -10.48 5.58
CA THR A 71 -2.90 -10.71 6.98
C THR A 71 -2.25 -9.72 7.96
N ALA A 72 -1.30 -8.91 7.50
CA ALA A 72 -0.57 -7.98 8.38
C ALA A 72 -1.47 -6.96 9.09
N LYS A 73 -2.68 -6.74 8.58
CA LYS A 73 -3.69 -5.83 9.15
C LYS A 73 -4.85 -6.53 9.84
N ASP A 74 -4.83 -7.84 9.93
CA ASP A 74 -5.88 -8.58 10.60
C ASP A 74 -6.01 -8.16 12.06
N LEU A 75 -7.24 -7.97 12.52
CA LEU A 75 -7.55 -7.43 13.85
C LEU A 75 -7.10 -8.34 15.01
N ASP A 76 -6.93 -9.63 14.73
CA ASP A 76 -6.50 -10.65 15.69
C ASP A 76 -4.96 -10.77 15.78
N ARG A 77 -4.21 -10.10 14.91
CA ARG A 77 -2.78 -9.93 15.10
C ARG A 77 -2.55 -9.00 16.29
N GLU A 78 -2.00 -9.56 17.36
CA GLU A 78 -1.59 -8.75 18.52
C GLU A 78 -0.71 -7.60 18.03
N LYS A 79 -1.00 -6.39 18.50
CA LYS A 79 -0.21 -5.19 18.23
C LYS A 79 1.13 -5.32 18.94
N ALA A 80 2.06 -6.04 18.32
CA ALA A 80 3.44 -6.09 18.77
C ALA A 80 4.08 -4.71 18.67
N GLU A 81 4.99 -4.41 19.58
CA GLU A 81 5.82 -3.21 19.52
C GLU A 81 6.57 -3.17 18.18
N GLY A 82 6.29 -2.16 17.35
CA GLY A 82 6.82 -2.06 15.97
C GLY A 82 5.88 -2.55 14.86
N ASP A 83 4.63 -2.81 15.18
CA ASP A 83 3.60 -3.24 14.22
C ASP A 83 3.42 -2.25 13.05
N ILE A 84 3.09 -2.82 11.87
CA ILE A 84 2.83 -2.07 10.64
C ILE A 84 1.46 -1.37 10.64
N SER A 85 0.74 -1.36 11.76
CA SER A 85 -0.58 -0.73 11.91
C SER A 85 -0.63 0.73 11.46
N THR A 86 0.51 1.43 11.53
CA THR A 86 0.64 2.83 11.10
C THR A 86 1.01 2.98 9.61
N PHE A 87 1.34 1.89 8.93
CA PHE A 87 1.65 1.88 7.51
C PHE A 87 0.40 1.51 6.71
N ASN A 88 0.18 2.21 5.60
CA ASN A 88 -0.76 1.74 4.59
C ASN A 88 -0.11 0.61 3.80
N ILE A 89 -0.88 -0.40 3.43
CA ILE A 89 -0.40 -1.50 2.59
C ILE A 89 -1.15 -1.52 1.26
N SER A 90 -0.45 -1.81 0.17
CA SER A 90 -1.06 -1.91 -1.16
C SER A 90 -0.42 -3.00 -2.01
N VAL A 91 -1.25 -3.70 -2.77
CA VAL A 91 -0.81 -4.72 -3.72
C VAL A 91 -0.60 -4.09 -5.09
N LEU A 92 0.55 -4.35 -5.69
CA LEU A 92 0.83 -3.97 -7.08
C LEU A 92 0.21 -5.02 -8.01
N ALA A 93 -0.93 -4.70 -8.59
CA ALA A 93 -1.63 -5.57 -9.54
C ALA A 93 -1.21 -5.24 -10.97
N THR A 94 -0.88 -6.28 -11.76
CA THR A 94 -0.54 -6.16 -13.17
C THR A 94 -1.76 -6.41 -14.06
N ASP A 95 -1.77 -5.85 -15.27
CA ASP A 95 -2.83 -6.14 -16.26
C ASP A 95 -2.90 -7.64 -16.55
N ARG A 96 -1.75 -8.32 -16.61
CA ARG A 96 -1.66 -9.78 -16.76
C ARG A 96 -2.39 -10.55 -15.66
N PHE A 97 -2.29 -10.09 -14.41
CA PHE A 97 -3.03 -10.73 -13.31
C PHE A 97 -4.53 -10.53 -13.48
N LEU A 98 -4.98 -9.32 -13.83
CA LEU A 98 -6.39 -9.03 -14.05
C LEU A 98 -6.97 -9.86 -15.21
N GLU A 99 -6.22 -10.03 -16.29
CA GLU A 99 -6.58 -10.93 -17.38
C GLU A 99 -6.71 -12.39 -16.91
N ALA A 100 -5.78 -12.86 -16.06
CA ALA A 100 -5.86 -14.21 -15.51
C ALA A 100 -7.08 -14.39 -14.58
N VAL A 101 -7.49 -13.36 -13.83
CA VAL A 101 -8.71 -13.34 -13.03
C VAL A 101 -9.94 -13.42 -13.93
N GLU A 102 -9.97 -12.63 -15.01
CA GLU A 102 -11.09 -12.60 -15.96
C GLU A 102 -11.26 -13.95 -16.66
N LYS A 103 -10.17 -14.52 -17.14
CA LYS A 103 -10.14 -15.82 -17.85
C LYS A 103 -10.22 -17.02 -16.93
N ASP A 104 -10.19 -16.80 -15.60
CA ASP A 104 -10.16 -17.86 -14.58
C ASP A 104 -8.98 -18.84 -14.74
N GLU A 105 -7.79 -18.29 -14.91
CA GLU A 105 -6.56 -19.04 -15.12
C GLU A 105 -5.78 -19.26 -13.81
N LEU A 106 -4.80 -20.17 -13.85
CA LEU A 106 -3.85 -20.35 -12.75
C LEU A 106 -2.79 -19.25 -12.77
N TRP A 107 -2.59 -18.60 -11.63
CA TRP A 107 -1.56 -17.60 -11.43
C TRP A 107 -0.25 -18.25 -10.95
N PRO A 108 0.90 -17.92 -11.59
CA PRO A 108 2.16 -18.61 -11.34
C PRO A 108 2.87 -18.11 -10.07
N VAL A 109 2.19 -18.16 -8.94
CA VAL A 109 2.77 -17.88 -7.63
C VAL A 109 2.50 -19.08 -6.72
N THR A 110 3.49 -19.39 -5.88
CA THR A 110 3.36 -20.38 -4.81
C THR A 110 3.43 -19.64 -3.49
N PRO A 111 2.28 -19.24 -2.91
CA PRO A 111 2.27 -18.54 -1.64
C PRO A 111 2.84 -19.44 -0.53
N ILE A 112 3.58 -18.82 0.39
CA ILE A 112 4.08 -19.49 1.58
C ILE A 112 2.98 -19.70 2.63
N GLU A 113 3.23 -20.63 3.54
CA GLU A 113 2.38 -20.82 4.71
C GLU A 113 2.42 -19.57 5.60
N VAL A 114 1.24 -19.18 6.10
CA VAL A 114 1.10 -18.15 7.13
C VAL A 114 0.53 -18.84 8.37
N PRO A 115 1.31 -19.04 9.42
CA PRO A 115 0.90 -19.79 10.60
C PRO A 115 -0.44 -19.32 11.18
N GLY A 116 -1.37 -20.26 11.40
CA GLY A 116 -2.71 -19.97 11.92
C GLY A 116 -3.65 -19.23 10.95
N LYS A 117 -3.22 -18.92 9.72
CA LYS A 117 -4.01 -18.18 8.73
C LYS A 117 -4.16 -18.95 7.42
N TYR A 118 -3.05 -19.36 6.82
CA TYR A 118 -3.02 -20.04 5.52
C TYR A 118 -2.01 -21.17 5.50
N TYR A 119 -2.37 -22.27 4.87
CA TYR A 119 -1.46 -23.40 4.65
C TYR A 119 -1.54 -23.93 3.21
N PRO A 120 -0.42 -24.35 2.61
CA PRO A 120 -0.40 -24.92 1.28
C PRO A 120 -1.20 -26.25 1.24
N TYR A 121 -2.11 -26.35 0.28
CA TYR A 121 -2.90 -27.57 0.04
C TYR A 121 -2.79 -27.99 -1.43
N PRO A 122 -2.02 -29.07 -1.75
CA PRO A 122 -1.94 -29.58 -3.10
C PRO A 122 -3.28 -30.16 -3.55
N VAL A 123 -3.81 -29.66 -4.66
CA VAL A 123 -5.02 -30.18 -5.28
C VAL A 123 -4.63 -31.08 -6.44
N GLU A 124 -5.15 -32.31 -6.43
CA GLU A 124 -4.91 -33.28 -7.51
C GLU A 124 -5.75 -32.96 -8.75
N GLY A 125 -5.17 -33.21 -9.92
CA GLY A 125 -5.82 -33.01 -11.21
C GLY A 125 -5.75 -31.56 -11.77
N PRO A 126 -6.34 -31.37 -12.95
CA PRO A 126 -6.34 -30.05 -13.60
C PRO A 126 -7.34 -29.10 -12.95
N TYR A 127 -7.01 -27.81 -12.95
CA TYR A 127 -7.98 -26.77 -12.57
C TYR A 127 -9.08 -26.64 -13.62
N THR A 128 -10.34 -26.69 -13.20
CA THR A 128 -11.52 -26.69 -14.08
C THR A 128 -12.41 -25.45 -13.91
N GLY A 129 -11.90 -24.39 -13.28
CA GLY A 129 -12.68 -23.21 -12.95
C GLY A 129 -13.53 -23.33 -11.69
N LYS A 130 -13.41 -24.46 -10.97
CA LYS A 130 -14.10 -24.67 -9.69
C LYS A 130 -13.13 -25.16 -8.64
N LEU A 131 -13.21 -24.56 -7.47
CA LEU A 131 -12.50 -25.06 -6.30
C LEU A 131 -13.19 -26.29 -5.74
N PRO A 132 -12.44 -27.33 -5.34
CA PRO A 132 -13.01 -28.41 -4.56
C PRO A 132 -13.40 -27.92 -3.16
N SER A 133 -14.11 -28.77 -2.41
CA SER A 133 -14.23 -28.55 -0.97
C SER A 133 -12.83 -28.66 -0.35
N LEU A 134 -12.34 -27.55 0.17
CA LEU A 134 -11.02 -27.52 0.83
C LEU A 134 -11.19 -27.88 2.30
N PRO A 135 -10.25 -28.63 2.86
CA PRO A 135 -10.33 -29.02 4.27
C PRO A 135 -10.08 -27.80 5.17
N GLU A 136 -10.74 -27.79 6.30
CA GLU A 136 -10.46 -26.84 7.38
C GLU A 136 -9.45 -27.48 8.34
N ARG A 137 -8.46 -26.71 8.79
CA ARG A 137 -7.55 -27.12 9.85
C ARG A 137 -8.15 -26.79 11.21
N GLU A 138 -7.77 -27.56 12.24
CA GLU A 138 -8.23 -27.36 13.63
C GLU A 138 -7.87 -25.97 14.17
N ASP A 139 -6.80 -25.36 13.68
CA ASP A 139 -6.35 -24.01 14.02
C ASP A 139 -7.11 -22.91 13.28
N GLY A 140 -8.07 -23.24 12.41
CA GLY A 140 -8.85 -22.31 11.61
C GLY A 140 -8.12 -21.79 10.37
N ALA A 141 -6.90 -22.25 10.08
CA ALA A 141 -6.16 -21.81 8.91
C ALA A 141 -6.85 -22.26 7.60
N LYS A 142 -6.90 -21.36 6.62
CA LYS A 142 -7.47 -21.62 5.30
C LYS A 142 -6.49 -22.36 4.40
N ALA A 143 -7.00 -23.29 3.60
CA ALA A 143 -6.20 -23.98 2.60
C ALA A 143 -5.90 -23.07 1.40
N ILE A 144 -4.64 -23.05 0.97
CA ILE A 144 -4.21 -22.42 -0.29
C ILE A 144 -4.31 -23.50 -1.38
N PRO A 145 -5.25 -23.40 -2.32
CA PRO A 145 -5.44 -24.42 -3.36
C PRO A 145 -4.31 -24.37 -4.40
N LEU A 146 -3.36 -25.32 -4.32
CA LEU A 146 -2.21 -25.38 -5.21
C LEU A 146 -2.39 -26.44 -6.31
N TYR A 147 -2.44 -25.99 -7.56
CA TYR A 147 -2.45 -26.83 -8.75
C TYR A 147 -1.07 -26.80 -9.42
N GLY A 148 -0.25 -27.81 -9.16
CA GLY A 148 1.12 -27.83 -9.65
C GLY A 148 1.95 -26.63 -9.17
N GLY A 149 1.75 -26.18 -7.93
CA GLY A 149 2.45 -25.05 -7.33
C GLY A 149 1.89 -23.67 -7.71
N LYS A 150 0.76 -23.61 -8.42
CA LYS A 150 0.10 -22.35 -8.82
C LYS A 150 -1.25 -22.22 -8.13
N VAL A 151 -1.73 -21.01 -7.93
CA VAL A 151 -3.05 -20.74 -7.35
C VAL A 151 -4.04 -20.26 -8.43
N PRO A 152 -5.34 -20.53 -8.31
CA PRO A 152 -6.34 -19.90 -9.16
C PRO A 152 -6.34 -18.38 -8.95
N ALA A 153 -6.24 -17.61 -10.04
CA ALA A 153 -6.18 -16.15 -9.98
C ALA A 153 -7.42 -15.56 -9.30
N ARG A 154 -8.61 -16.12 -9.55
CA ARG A 154 -9.85 -15.69 -8.90
C ARG A 154 -9.86 -15.95 -7.40
N TRP A 155 -9.29 -17.05 -6.94
CA TRP A 155 -9.17 -17.31 -5.51
C TRP A 155 -8.28 -16.26 -4.84
N LEU A 156 -7.13 -15.97 -5.43
CA LEU A 156 -6.23 -14.95 -4.91
C LEU A 156 -6.85 -13.55 -4.90
N TRP A 157 -7.58 -13.21 -5.98
CA TRP A 157 -8.36 -11.97 -6.05
C TRP A 157 -9.41 -11.88 -4.94
N HIS A 158 -10.10 -12.99 -4.67
CA HIS A 158 -11.10 -13.06 -3.60
C HIS A 158 -10.46 -12.83 -2.21
N GLU A 159 -9.30 -13.42 -1.95
CA GLU A 159 -8.59 -13.20 -0.67
C GLU A 159 -8.18 -11.73 -0.51
N ILE A 160 -7.65 -11.10 -1.55
CA ILE A 160 -7.34 -9.65 -1.53
C ILE A 160 -8.61 -8.83 -1.23
N ALA A 161 -9.71 -9.10 -1.92
CA ALA A 161 -10.97 -8.39 -1.72
C ALA A 161 -11.55 -8.62 -0.32
N TRP A 162 -11.41 -9.84 0.21
CA TRP A 162 -11.85 -10.19 1.57
C TRP A 162 -11.10 -9.37 2.62
N HIS A 163 -9.76 -9.33 2.56
CA HIS A 163 -8.96 -8.54 3.50
C HIS A 163 -9.27 -7.05 3.38
N ALA A 164 -9.38 -6.52 2.17
CA ALA A 164 -9.76 -5.13 1.94
C ALA A 164 -11.14 -4.79 2.52
N TRP A 165 -12.11 -5.69 2.42
CA TRP A 165 -13.41 -5.52 3.05
C TRP A 165 -13.35 -5.59 4.58
N ALA A 166 -12.57 -6.53 5.13
CA ALA A 166 -12.52 -6.77 6.57
C ALA A 166 -11.76 -5.67 7.34
N THR A 167 -10.72 -5.10 6.76
CA THR A 167 -9.81 -4.18 7.45
C THR A 167 -9.67 -2.80 6.78
N GLY A 168 -10.24 -2.60 5.59
CA GLY A 168 -10.02 -1.42 4.75
C GLY A 168 -8.71 -1.46 3.94
N GLU A 169 -7.89 -2.51 4.12
CA GLU A 169 -6.61 -2.70 3.44
C GLU A 169 -6.44 -4.16 2.98
N PRO A 170 -5.69 -4.46 1.93
CA PRO A 170 -4.79 -3.57 1.19
C PRO A 170 -5.52 -2.67 0.18
N GLY A 171 -4.89 -1.56 -0.20
CA GLY A 171 -5.20 -0.85 -1.43
C GLY A 171 -4.69 -1.61 -2.65
N LEU A 172 -5.15 -1.21 -3.85
CA LEU A 172 -4.67 -1.75 -5.12
C LEU A 172 -4.03 -0.65 -5.96
N ILE A 173 -2.85 -0.94 -6.49
CA ILE A 173 -2.16 -0.09 -7.45
C ILE A 173 -2.07 -0.85 -8.77
N PHE A 174 -2.78 -0.38 -9.79
CA PHE A 174 -2.73 -0.93 -11.15
C PHE A 174 -1.46 -0.46 -11.84
N VAL A 175 -0.34 -1.10 -11.51
CA VAL A 175 1.02 -0.61 -11.77
C VAL A 175 1.31 -0.40 -13.25
N ASP A 176 0.79 -1.26 -14.13
CA ASP A 176 1.01 -1.15 -15.58
C ASP A 176 0.31 0.09 -16.13
N ARG A 177 -0.93 0.35 -15.69
CA ARG A 177 -1.72 1.53 -16.11
C ARG A 177 -1.14 2.83 -15.60
N VAL A 178 -0.70 2.84 -14.34
CA VAL A 178 -0.03 4.01 -13.75
C VAL A 178 1.23 4.35 -14.54
N ASN A 179 2.06 3.34 -14.86
CA ASN A 179 3.27 3.55 -15.64
C ASN A 179 3.00 3.90 -17.11
N ALA A 180 1.96 3.33 -17.72
CA ALA A 180 1.57 3.68 -19.09
C ALA A 180 1.14 5.14 -19.24
N LEU A 181 0.57 5.74 -18.20
CA LEU A 181 0.13 7.13 -18.16
C LEU A 181 1.15 8.09 -17.56
N SER A 182 2.26 7.57 -17.01
CA SER A 182 3.30 8.38 -16.40
C SER A 182 3.95 9.32 -17.43
N ALA A 183 4.15 10.58 -17.06
CA ALA A 183 4.93 11.54 -17.86
C ALA A 183 6.40 11.11 -18.01
N LEU A 184 6.90 10.23 -17.14
CA LEU A 184 8.28 9.76 -17.10
C LEU A 184 8.50 8.44 -17.87
N LYS A 185 7.45 7.85 -18.47
CA LYS A 185 7.49 6.54 -19.11
C LYS A 185 8.58 6.38 -20.20
N GLY A 186 8.97 7.49 -20.84
CA GLY A 186 10.00 7.50 -21.89
C GLY A 186 11.43 7.52 -21.37
N LEU A 187 11.64 7.65 -20.06
CA LEU A 187 12.99 7.78 -19.48
C LEU A 187 13.61 6.46 -19.01
N GLY A 188 12.93 5.33 -19.23
CA GLY A 188 13.39 3.98 -18.93
C GLY A 188 13.00 3.45 -17.55
N GLU A 189 13.42 2.23 -17.26
CA GLU A 189 12.99 1.45 -16.08
C GLU A 189 13.26 2.12 -14.72
N ARG A 190 14.32 2.92 -14.64
CA ARG A 190 14.66 3.67 -13.40
C ARG A 190 13.55 4.59 -12.95
N TYR A 191 12.70 5.05 -13.86
CA TYR A 191 11.63 6.01 -13.60
C TYR A 191 10.25 5.35 -13.49
N GLN A 192 10.20 4.02 -13.46
CA GLN A 192 8.95 3.32 -13.22
C GLN A 192 8.42 3.60 -11.81
N ILE A 193 7.14 3.88 -11.74
CA ILE A 193 6.41 4.04 -10.48
C ILE A 193 6.18 2.66 -9.88
N ARG A 194 6.64 2.47 -8.65
CA ARG A 194 6.52 1.22 -7.89
C ARG A 194 5.78 1.42 -6.56
N SER A 195 5.47 2.65 -6.23
CA SER A 195 4.72 3.04 -5.05
C SER A 195 4.07 4.39 -5.27
N THR A 196 3.09 4.73 -4.46
CA THR A 196 2.41 6.02 -4.48
C THR A 196 2.62 6.74 -3.15
N ASN A 197 2.22 8.00 -3.07
CA ASN A 197 2.18 8.71 -1.80
C ASN A 197 1.15 8.04 -0.88
N PRO A 198 1.49 7.73 0.39
CA PRO A 198 0.57 7.09 1.35
C PRO A 198 -0.73 7.86 1.58
N CYS A 199 -0.77 9.16 1.33
CA CYS A 199 -1.99 9.97 1.44
C CYS A 199 -2.97 9.75 0.28
N PHE A 200 -2.62 8.96 -0.73
CA PHE A 200 -3.45 8.73 -1.92
C PHE A 200 -4.41 7.54 -1.76
N VAL A 201 -4.26 6.76 -0.71
CA VAL A 201 -5.09 5.57 -0.47
C VAL A 201 -6.26 5.95 0.44
N GLY A 202 -7.43 6.05 -0.14
CA GLY A 202 -8.69 6.05 0.58
C GLY A 202 -9.26 7.43 0.94
N SER A 203 -9.90 8.02 0.00
CA SER A 203 -11.09 8.83 0.24
C SER A 203 -12.20 8.37 -0.68
#